data_2b114774d6f7ab12f654ebd44790c990
#
_entry.id   2b114774d6f7ab12f654ebd44790c990
#
_cell.length_a   1.000
_cell.length_b   1.000
_cell.length_c   1.000
_cell.angle_alpha   90.00
_cell.angle_beta   90.00
_cell.angle_gamma   90.00
#
_symmetry.space_group_name_H-M   'P 1'
#
loop_
_entity.id
_entity.type
_entity.pdbx_description
1 polymer ?
#
loop_
_entity_poly.entity_id
_entity_poly.type
_entity_poly.pdbx_seq_one_letter_code
_entity_poly.pdbx_strand_id
1 'polypeptide(L)'
;MRERAVALVFEQVKTGQYGSQWEAICSVAAKIGASGETVRKWVRQAEVDAGARPGPTSEESAELKRLRREIHELRRANEILKAASAFFARELDPRLPHS
;
A
#
# COMPACT_ATOMS: atom_id res chain seq x y z
N MET A 1 -3.47 3.19 18.49
CA MET A 1 -2.85 1.97 19.04
C MET A 1 -1.56 1.57 18.32
N ARG A 2 -1.58 1.52 17.00
CA ARG A 2 -0.40 1.18 16.20
C ARG A 2 0.79 2.08 16.49
N GLU A 3 0.59 3.38 16.48
CA GLU A 3 1.63 4.37 16.74
C GLU A 3 2.21 4.27 18.15
N ARG A 4 1.35 4.00 19.12
CA ARG A 4 1.78 3.81 20.51
C ARG A 4 2.59 2.54 20.67
N ALA A 5 2.20 1.47 19.99
CA ALA A 5 2.94 0.21 20.03
C ALA A 5 4.36 0.39 19.46
N VAL A 6 4.47 1.06 18.32
CA VAL A 6 5.78 1.35 17.70
C VAL A 6 6.62 2.24 18.60
N ALA A 7 6.04 3.29 19.18
CA ALA A 7 6.75 4.18 20.09
C ALA A 7 7.28 3.43 21.32
N LEU A 8 6.47 2.52 21.88
CA LEU A 8 6.89 1.69 23.00
C LEU A 8 8.06 0.78 22.65
N VAL A 9 8.02 0.16 21.46
CA VAL A 9 9.14 -0.69 21.01
C VAL A 9 10.42 0.12 20.94
N PHE A 10 10.40 1.28 20.30
CA PHE A 10 11.59 2.13 20.19
C PHE A 10 12.09 2.61 21.54
N GLU A 11 11.20 2.96 22.43
CA GLU A 11 11.56 3.37 23.78
C GLU A 11 12.23 2.24 24.56
N GLN A 12 11.66 1.05 24.52
CA GLN A 12 12.21 -0.12 25.22
C GLN A 12 13.57 -0.55 24.67
N VAL A 13 13.76 -0.45 23.37
CA VAL A 13 15.07 -0.71 22.75
C VAL A 13 16.10 0.33 23.20
N LYS A 14 15.68 1.60 23.21
CA LYS A 14 16.55 2.72 23.61
C LYS A 14 16.99 2.62 25.06
N THR A 15 16.11 2.20 25.96
CA THR A 15 16.43 2.06 27.39
C THR A 15 17.23 0.81 27.71
N GLY A 16 17.40 -0.09 26.75
CA GLY A 16 18.15 -1.33 26.94
C GLY A 16 17.45 -2.35 27.82
N GLN A 17 16.14 -2.24 27.99
CA GLN A 17 15.36 -3.15 28.84
C GLN A 17 15.34 -4.58 28.31
N TYR A 18 15.44 -4.74 26.99
CA TYR A 18 15.45 -6.03 26.34
C TYR A 18 16.76 -6.23 25.56
N GLY A 19 17.18 -7.49 25.42
CA GLY A 19 18.41 -7.83 24.73
C GLY A 19 18.40 -7.62 23.22
N SER A 20 17.21 -7.58 22.61
CA SER A 20 17.06 -7.37 21.18
C SER A 20 15.77 -6.63 20.86
N GLN A 21 15.72 -6.07 19.67
CA GLN A 21 14.50 -5.43 19.17
C GLN A 21 13.35 -6.43 19.10
N TRP A 22 13.63 -7.66 18.71
CA TRP A 22 12.61 -8.71 18.61
C TRP A 22 11.97 -9.02 19.96
N GLU A 23 12.75 -9.06 21.03
CA GLU A 23 12.20 -9.27 22.37
C GLU A 23 11.27 -8.12 22.78
N ALA A 24 11.66 -6.89 22.47
CA ALA A 24 10.81 -5.71 22.72
C ALA A 24 9.52 -5.79 21.92
N ILE A 25 9.61 -6.17 20.65
CA ILE A 25 8.45 -6.35 19.77
C ILE A 25 7.48 -7.39 20.34
N CYS A 26 7.99 -8.54 20.76
CA CYS A 26 7.17 -9.61 21.34
C CYS A 26 6.51 -9.17 22.64
N SER A 27 7.22 -8.44 23.47
CA SER A 27 6.68 -7.92 24.72
C SER A 27 5.52 -6.95 24.49
N VAL A 28 5.70 -6.00 23.58
CA VAL A 28 4.64 -5.03 23.24
C VAL A 28 3.45 -5.73 22.57
N ALA A 29 3.71 -6.67 21.66
CA ALA A 29 2.67 -7.43 21.00
C ALA A 29 1.79 -8.18 21.99
N ALA A 30 2.40 -8.82 22.99
CA ALA A 30 1.67 -9.53 24.03
C ALA A 30 0.77 -8.60 24.84
N LYS A 31 1.22 -7.37 25.14
CA LYS A 31 0.45 -6.39 25.90
C LYS A 31 -0.76 -5.88 25.16
N ILE A 32 -0.70 -5.75 23.85
CA ILE A 32 -1.81 -5.22 23.04
C ILE A 32 -2.65 -6.31 22.38
N GLY A 33 -2.30 -7.59 22.57
CA GLY A 33 -3.02 -8.70 21.97
C GLY A 33 -2.80 -8.89 20.48
N ALA A 34 -1.69 -8.38 19.95
CA ALA A 34 -1.31 -8.56 18.55
C ALA A 34 -0.22 -9.63 18.42
N SER A 35 0.05 -10.08 17.19
CA SER A 35 1.17 -10.98 16.93
C SER A 35 2.47 -10.19 16.84
N GLY A 36 3.60 -10.83 17.15
CA GLY A 36 4.93 -10.23 17.01
C GLY A 36 5.21 -9.82 15.55
N GLU A 37 4.78 -10.63 14.60
CA GLU A 37 4.93 -10.32 13.18
C GLU A 37 4.18 -9.04 12.77
N THR A 38 2.99 -8.83 13.30
CA THR A 38 2.22 -7.62 13.03
C THR A 38 2.96 -6.38 13.56
N VAL A 39 3.41 -6.41 14.81
CA VAL A 39 4.14 -5.30 15.41
C VAL A 39 5.47 -5.07 14.68
N ARG A 40 6.16 -6.14 14.30
CA ARG A 40 7.40 -6.05 13.52
C ARG A 40 7.18 -5.31 12.20
N LYS A 41 6.10 -5.60 11.50
CA LYS A 41 5.75 -4.88 10.27
C LYS A 41 5.54 -3.40 10.51
N TRP A 42 4.85 -3.06 11.59
CA TRP A 42 4.62 -1.66 11.97
C TRP A 42 5.93 -0.93 12.28
N VAL A 43 6.82 -1.59 13.02
CA VAL A 43 8.13 -1.03 13.38
C VAL A 43 8.97 -0.81 12.12
N ARG A 44 9.01 -1.80 11.25
CA ARG A 44 9.76 -1.71 9.99
C ARG A 44 9.25 -0.57 9.12
N GLN A 45 7.94 -0.41 8.99
CA GLN A 45 7.35 0.67 8.21
C GLN A 45 7.66 2.03 8.84
N ALA A 46 7.64 2.14 10.16
CA ALA A 46 8.00 3.37 10.85
C ALA A 46 9.47 3.75 10.60
N GLU A 47 10.36 2.76 10.57
CA GLU A 47 11.78 2.98 10.25
C GLU A 47 11.95 3.47 8.81
N VAL A 48 11.20 2.91 7.87
CA VAL A 48 11.21 3.36 6.46
C VAL A 48 10.68 4.80 6.37
N ASP A 49 9.58 5.10 7.02
CA ASP A 49 8.96 6.42 7.00
C ASP A 49 9.89 7.48 7.63
N ALA A 50 10.69 7.08 8.60
CA ALA A 50 11.69 7.95 9.22
C ALA A 50 13.01 8.06 8.43
N GLY A 51 13.13 7.32 7.32
CA GLY A 51 14.34 7.30 6.50
C GLY A 51 15.47 6.43 7.04
N ALA A 52 15.22 5.63 8.09
CA ALA A 52 16.24 4.74 8.69
C ALA A 52 16.46 3.46 7.90
N ARG A 53 15.52 3.09 7.05
CA ARG A 53 15.60 1.92 6.16
C ARG A 53 15.17 2.28 4.75
N PRO A 54 15.77 1.66 3.71
CA PRO A 54 15.28 1.84 2.35
C PRO A 54 13.94 1.14 2.16
N GLY A 55 13.08 1.72 1.35
CA GLY A 55 11.78 1.17 1.01
C GLY A 55 10.75 2.28 0.80
N PRO A 56 9.57 1.95 0.25
CA PRO A 56 8.53 2.95 0.05
C PRO A 56 7.89 3.33 1.39
N THR A 57 7.73 4.63 1.62
CA THR A 57 7.01 5.15 2.78
C THR A 57 5.54 4.77 2.71
N SER A 58 4.81 4.95 3.82
CA SER A 58 3.36 4.74 3.84
C SER A 58 2.64 5.64 2.86
N GLU A 59 3.07 6.90 2.74
CA GLU A 59 2.52 7.85 1.78
C GLU A 59 2.78 7.43 0.34
N GLU A 60 4.01 7.00 0.03
CA GLU A 60 4.39 6.54 -1.29
C GLU A 60 3.60 5.27 -1.68
N SER A 61 3.42 4.35 -0.74
CA SER A 61 2.64 3.13 -0.97
C SER A 61 1.17 3.43 -1.26
N ALA A 62 0.57 4.37 -0.51
CA ALA A 62 -0.80 4.81 -0.74
C ALA A 62 -0.94 5.49 -2.10
N GLU A 63 0.03 6.33 -2.47
CA GLU A 63 0.07 7.01 -3.77
C GLU A 63 0.18 6.00 -4.92
N LEU A 64 1.04 5.00 -4.78
CA LEU A 64 1.16 3.94 -5.79
C LEU A 64 -0.14 3.18 -5.99
N LYS A 65 -0.85 2.85 -4.90
CA LYS A 65 -2.16 2.20 -5.00
C LYS A 65 -3.17 3.07 -5.73
N ARG A 66 -3.19 4.37 -5.40
CA ARG A 66 -4.08 5.33 -6.04
C ARG A 66 -3.80 5.44 -7.53
N LEU A 67 -2.53 5.58 -7.90
CA LEU A 67 -2.11 5.70 -9.30
C LEU A 67 -2.41 4.42 -10.09
N ARG A 68 -2.19 3.25 -9.52
CA ARG A 68 -2.52 1.97 -10.17
C ARG A 68 -4.01 1.86 -10.43
N ARG A 69 -4.84 2.31 -9.50
CA ARG A 69 -6.29 2.33 -9.67
C ARG A 69 -6.71 3.28 -10.78
N GLU A 70 -6.13 4.49 -10.82
CA GLU A 70 -6.39 5.45 -11.89
C GLU A 70 -6.00 4.91 -13.26
N ILE A 71 -4.84 4.28 -13.38
CA ILE A 71 -4.38 3.66 -14.63
C ILE A 71 -5.37 2.58 -15.07
N HIS A 72 -5.82 1.74 -14.15
CA HIS A 72 -6.79 0.70 -14.45
C HIS A 72 -8.10 1.29 -14.97
N GLU A 73 -8.61 2.32 -14.33
CA GLU A 73 -9.83 3.01 -14.74
C GLU A 73 -9.69 3.68 -16.10
N LEU A 74 -8.56 4.34 -16.35
CA LEU A 74 -8.28 5.00 -17.62
C LEU A 74 -8.16 3.99 -18.75
N ARG A 75 -7.50 2.87 -18.53
CA ARG A 75 -7.39 1.80 -19.53
C ARG A 75 -8.74 1.21 -19.88
N ARG A 76 -9.57 1.01 -18.87
CA ARG A 76 -10.94 0.50 -19.06
C ARG A 76 -11.77 1.49 -19.87
N ALA A 77 -11.73 2.77 -19.51
CA ALA A 77 -12.42 3.83 -20.25
C ALA A 77 -11.95 3.90 -21.70
N ASN A 78 -10.63 3.79 -21.91
CA ASN A 78 -10.03 3.81 -23.23
C ASN A 78 -10.51 2.63 -24.09
N GLU A 79 -10.57 1.44 -23.52
CA GLU A 79 -11.10 0.27 -24.24
C GLU A 79 -12.56 0.42 -24.63
N ILE A 80 -13.37 0.97 -23.72
CA ILE A 80 -14.77 1.25 -23.99
C ILE A 80 -14.91 2.26 -25.12
N LEU A 81 -14.12 3.33 -25.09
CA LEU A 81 -14.13 4.35 -26.15
C LEU A 81 -13.67 3.79 -27.48
N LYS A 82 -12.66 2.93 -27.50
CA LYS A 82 -12.20 2.27 -28.73
C LYS A 82 -13.29 1.38 -29.31
N ALA A 83 -13.96 0.60 -28.47
CA ALA A 83 -15.06 -0.25 -28.93
C ALA A 83 -16.20 0.57 -29.48
N ALA A 84 -16.57 1.65 -28.81
CA ALA A 84 -17.63 2.56 -29.27
C ALA A 84 -17.24 3.24 -30.57
N SER A 85 -15.99 3.71 -30.69
CA SER A 85 -15.50 4.35 -31.92
C SER A 85 -15.52 3.39 -33.11
N ALA A 86 -15.11 2.15 -32.89
CA ALA A 86 -15.16 1.12 -33.94
C ALA A 86 -16.59 0.83 -34.37
N PHE A 87 -17.50 0.75 -33.41
CA PHE A 87 -18.92 0.55 -33.69
C PHE A 87 -19.48 1.69 -34.50
N PHE A 88 -19.26 2.95 -34.09
CA PHE A 88 -19.77 4.11 -34.81
C PHE A 88 -19.15 4.26 -36.19
N ALA A 89 -17.88 4.01 -36.35
CA ALA A 89 -17.22 4.05 -37.66
C ALA A 89 -17.84 3.03 -38.62
N ARG A 90 -18.16 1.85 -38.11
CA ARG A 90 -18.79 0.79 -38.86
C ARG A 90 -20.23 1.18 -39.29
N GLU A 91 -21.01 1.75 -38.37
CA GLU A 91 -22.37 2.17 -38.64
C GLU A 91 -22.46 3.34 -39.64
N LEU A 92 -21.44 4.21 -39.62
CA LEU A 92 -21.41 5.38 -40.47
C LEU A 92 -20.74 5.14 -41.83
N ASP A 93 -20.12 3.98 -42.05
CA ASP A 93 -19.46 3.67 -43.32
C ASP A 93 -20.52 3.26 -44.35
N PRO A 94 -20.68 4.07 -45.42
CA PRO A 94 -21.72 3.79 -46.45
C PRO A 94 -21.43 2.54 -47.29
N ARG A 95 -20.21 1.99 -47.20
CA ARG A 95 -19.82 0.77 -47.91
C ARG A 95 -20.17 -0.51 -47.17
N LEU A 96 -20.57 -0.40 -45.91
CA LEU A 96 -20.94 -1.56 -45.11
C LEU A 96 -22.45 -1.80 -45.20
N PRO A 97 -22.89 -3.05 -45.35
CA PRO A 97 -24.31 -3.36 -45.38
C PRO A 97 -24.92 -3.11 -44.00
N HIS A 98 -26.05 -2.48 -43.96
CA HIS A 98 -26.86 -2.31 -42.76
C HIS A 98 -27.81 -3.49 -42.65
N SER A 99 -27.75 -4.14 -41.48
CA SER A 99 -28.65 -5.27 -41.22
C SER A 99 -29.74 -4.90 -40.26
#